data_50193244358d3f8a1ca3ae3992e31b91
#
_entry.id   50193244358d3f8a1ca3ae3992e31b91
#
_cell.length_a   1.000
_cell.length_b   1.000
_cell.length_c   1.000
_cell.angle_alpha   90.00
_cell.angle_beta   90.00
_cell.angle_gamma   90.00
#
_symmetry.space_group_name_H-M   'P 1'
#
loop_
_entity.id
_entity.type
_entity.pdbx_description
1 polymer ?
#
loop_
_entity_poly.entity_id
_entity_poly.type
_entity_poly.pdbx_seq_one_letter_code
_entity_poly.pdbx_strand_id
1 'polypeptide(L)'
;MLAMALIESAIERGGLVARGAFALDEADRRAGLSGVEAIVLVGAAGARGWSAFAASPEARDGRPHPLDRWSRRVIGALATALGARALYPFEGPPYPPFQRWAMRAEPVHVSPLGLLIHPEYGLWHSYRGALAFAEPIAVPVIARRASPCEACSARPCLSACPVGAFGEDGYDVAACAAHLRKAAGRACMDGGCLARRACPVGASQAHRPAQASFHMRAFLSARGAPG
;
A
#
# COMPACT_ATOMS: atom_id res chain seq x y z
N MET A 1 7.63 -24.00 -14.46
CA MET A 1 7.60 -23.05 -13.32
C MET A 1 7.92 -21.67 -13.85
N LEU A 2 7.02 -20.69 -13.70
CA LEU A 2 7.21 -19.32 -14.17
C LEU A 2 8.30 -18.63 -13.33
N ALA A 3 9.28 -18.01 -13.98
CA ALA A 3 10.38 -17.35 -13.29
C ALA A 3 9.91 -16.02 -12.68
N MET A 4 10.27 -15.75 -11.42
CA MET A 4 9.90 -14.51 -10.71
C MET A 4 10.32 -13.26 -11.50
N ALA A 5 11.50 -13.25 -12.12
CA ALA A 5 11.97 -12.13 -12.93
C ALA A 5 11.06 -11.76 -14.11
N LEU A 6 10.38 -12.73 -14.72
CA LEU A 6 9.40 -12.46 -15.78
C LEU A 6 8.14 -11.80 -15.23
N ILE A 7 7.69 -12.23 -14.04
CA ILE A 7 6.54 -11.63 -13.36
C ILE A 7 6.88 -10.17 -12.97
N GLU A 8 8.04 -9.95 -12.35
CA GLU A 8 8.52 -8.61 -11.97
C GLU A 8 8.60 -7.66 -13.17
N SER A 9 9.25 -8.12 -14.25
CA SER A 9 9.34 -7.34 -15.49
C SER A 9 7.96 -7.00 -16.09
N ALA A 10 7.01 -7.92 -16.05
CA ALA A 10 5.64 -7.66 -16.51
C ALA A 10 4.94 -6.60 -15.64
N ILE A 11 5.08 -6.70 -14.32
CA ILE A 11 4.52 -5.74 -13.36
C ILE A 11 5.11 -4.34 -13.59
N GLU A 12 6.43 -4.24 -13.79
CA GLU A 12 7.12 -2.97 -14.04
C GLU A 12 6.68 -2.31 -15.35
N ARG A 13 6.50 -3.08 -16.42
CA ARG A 13 5.92 -2.56 -17.69
C ARG A 13 4.49 -2.03 -17.49
N GLY A 14 3.73 -2.57 -16.55
CA GLY A 14 2.42 -2.05 -16.13
C GLY A 14 2.49 -0.78 -15.29
N GLY A 15 3.69 -0.27 -15.00
CA GLY A 15 3.90 0.93 -14.19
C GLY A 15 3.73 0.69 -12.69
N LEU A 16 3.78 -0.56 -12.24
CA LEU A 16 3.67 -0.97 -10.83
C LEU A 16 4.99 -1.60 -10.36
N VAL A 17 5.04 -2.02 -9.12
CA VAL A 17 6.21 -2.65 -8.50
C VAL A 17 5.79 -3.99 -7.90
N ALA A 18 6.56 -5.04 -8.13
CA ALA A 18 6.42 -6.28 -7.39
C ALA A 18 6.76 -6.05 -5.92
N ARG A 19 5.86 -6.48 -5.04
CA ARG A 19 5.94 -6.26 -3.59
C ARG A 19 6.10 -7.59 -2.85
N GLY A 20 7.05 -8.38 -3.34
CA GLY A 20 7.36 -9.69 -2.80
C GLY A 20 6.34 -10.78 -3.16
N ALA A 21 6.67 -12.00 -2.74
CA ALA A 21 5.86 -13.18 -3.01
C ALA A 21 5.94 -14.16 -1.84
N PHE A 22 4.96 -15.05 -1.74
CA PHE A 22 4.97 -16.17 -0.79
C PHE A 22 4.17 -17.36 -1.32
N ALA A 23 4.57 -18.55 -0.90
CA ALA A 23 3.81 -19.78 -1.12
C ALA A 23 2.67 -19.88 -0.11
N LEU A 24 1.51 -20.41 -0.53
CA LEU A 24 0.37 -20.57 0.36
C LEU A 24 0.57 -21.81 1.26
N ASP A 25 0.12 -21.65 2.49
CA ASP A 25 -0.05 -22.75 3.42
C ASP A 25 -1.51 -23.28 3.40
N GLU A 26 -1.75 -24.32 4.17
CA GLU A 26 -3.08 -24.93 4.23
C GLU A 26 -4.14 -24.03 4.86
N ALA A 27 -3.74 -23.14 5.78
CA ALA A 27 -4.65 -22.19 6.40
C ALA A 27 -5.16 -21.15 5.39
N ASP A 28 -4.29 -20.69 4.48
CA ASP A 28 -4.67 -19.79 3.39
C ASP A 28 -5.68 -20.45 2.43
N ARG A 29 -5.44 -21.71 2.07
CA ARG A 29 -6.33 -22.46 1.17
C ARG A 29 -7.72 -22.62 1.77
N ARG A 30 -7.80 -22.90 3.07
CA ARG A 30 -9.07 -22.98 3.82
C ARG A 30 -9.78 -21.64 3.92
N ALA A 31 -9.04 -20.54 3.92
CA ALA A 31 -9.58 -19.18 3.97
C ALA A 31 -10.09 -18.64 2.62
N GLY A 32 -10.33 -19.50 1.63
CA GLY A 32 -10.92 -19.12 0.34
C GLY A 32 -9.91 -19.00 -0.82
N LEU A 33 -8.68 -19.46 -0.62
CA LEU A 33 -7.64 -19.51 -1.66
C LEU A 33 -7.41 -20.96 -2.18
N SER A 34 -8.46 -21.76 -2.23
CA SER A 34 -8.38 -23.10 -2.81
C SER A 34 -7.88 -23.05 -4.25
N GLY A 35 -6.97 -23.97 -4.62
CA GLY A 35 -6.37 -24.03 -5.94
C GLY A 35 -5.34 -22.93 -6.22
N VAL A 36 -4.88 -22.21 -5.20
CA VAL A 36 -3.77 -21.24 -5.30
C VAL A 36 -2.55 -21.82 -4.58
N GLU A 37 -1.40 -21.79 -5.25
CA GLU A 37 -0.11 -22.26 -4.71
C GLU A 37 0.80 -21.10 -4.28
N ALA A 38 0.71 -19.95 -4.95
CA ALA A 38 1.55 -18.80 -4.63
C ALA A 38 0.86 -17.46 -4.90
N ILE A 39 1.26 -16.44 -4.16
CA ILE A 39 0.82 -15.05 -4.33
C ILE A 39 2.03 -14.16 -4.58
N VAL A 40 1.94 -13.28 -5.59
CA VAL A 40 2.83 -12.15 -5.81
C VAL A 40 2.07 -10.87 -5.51
N LEU A 41 2.54 -10.08 -4.56
CA LEU A 41 1.96 -8.78 -4.24
C LEU A 41 2.39 -7.72 -5.25
N VAL A 42 1.44 -6.89 -5.63
CA VAL A 42 1.64 -5.81 -6.61
C VAL A 42 1.26 -4.47 -5.97
N GLY A 43 2.10 -3.46 -6.17
CA GLY A 43 1.85 -2.17 -5.56
C GLY A 43 2.70 -1.04 -6.10
N ALA A 44 2.99 -0.08 -5.24
CA ALA A 44 3.83 1.07 -5.52
C ALA A 44 4.88 1.28 -4.43
N ALA A 45 5.98 1.95 -4.77
CA ALA A 45 7.02 2.35 -3.83
C ALA A 45 7.54 3.74 -4.21
N GLY A 46 7.47 4.69 -3.27
CA GLY A 46 7.79 6.09 -3.51
C GLY A 46 6.91 6.70 -4.62
N ALA A 47 7.55 7.32 -5.60
CA ALA A 47 6.88 7.88 -6.77
C ALA A 47 6.62 6.86 -7.90
N ARG A 48 7.17 5.63 -7.78
CA ARG A 48 6.95 4.58 -8.79
C ARG A 48 5.47 4.17 -8.79
N GLY A 49 4.89 4.10 -9.97
CA GLY A 49 3.46 3.88 -10.17
C GLY A 49 2.62 5.15 -10.25
N TRP A 50 3.05 6.25 -9.59
CA TRP A 50 2.27 7.49 -9.60
C TRP A 50 2.17 8.14 -10.98
N SER A 51 3.27 8.24 -11.72
CA SER A 51 3.26 8.85 -13.07
C SER A 51 2.38 8.07 -14.05
N ALA A 52 2.42 6.75 -14.00
CA ALA A 52 1.57 5.89 -14.83
C ALA A 52 0.09 6.06 -14.49
N PHE A 53 -0.25 6.11 -13.19
CA PHE A 53 -1.60 6.41 -12.75
C PHE A 53 -2.04 7.82 -13.17
N ALA A 54 -1.24 8.86 -12.88
CA ALA A 54 -1.60 10.24 -13.17
C ALA A 54 -1.81 10.51 -14.68
N ALA A 55 -1.16 9.75 -15.55
CA ALA A 55 -1.35 9.79 -16.99
C ALA A 55 -2.57 8.97 -17.48
N SER A 56 -3.14 8.13 -16.62
CA SER A 56 -4.22 7.21 -17.00
C SER A 56 -5.57 7.92 -17.25
N PRO A 57 -6.46 7.33 -18.05
CA PRO A 57 -7.82 7.82 -18.22
C PRO A 57 -8.57 7.94 -16.89
N GLU A 58 -8.41 6.95 -16.01
CA GLU A 58 -9.09 6.91 -14.73
C GLU A 58 -8.76 8.10 -13.81
N ALA A 59 -7.53 8.63 -13.89
CA ALA A 59 -7.12 9.80 -13.12
C ALA A 59 -7.78 11.10 -13.60
N ARG A 60 -8.36 11.11 -14.82
CA ARG A 60 -8.84 12.32 -15.51
C ARG A 60 -10.35 12.33 -15.76
N ASP A 61 -11.03 11.21 -15.60
CA ASP A 61 -12.44 11.05 -15.97
C ASP A 61 -13.44 11.56 -14.92
N GLY A 62 -12.95 12.05 -13.78
CA GLY A 62 -13.76 12.59 -12.69
C GLY A 62 -14.62 11.55 -11.92
N ARG A 63 -14.54 10.27 -12.27
CA ARG A 63 -15.35 9.20 -11.64
C ARG A 63 -14.76 8.79 -10.29
N PRO A 64 -15.57 8.26 -9.36
CA PRO A 64 -15.11 7.77 -8.06
C PRO A 64 -14.04 6.69 -8.15
N HIS A 65 -13.22 6.58 -7.10
CA HIS A 65 -12.20 5.54 -6.92
C HIS A 65 -11.23 5.37 -8.10
N PRO A 66 -10.64 6.46 -8.66
CA PRO A 66 -9.84 6.37 -9.88
C PRO A 66 -8.63 5.44 -9.73
N LEU A 67 -7.95 5.47 -8.59
CA LEU A 67 -6.77 4.63 -8.35
C LEU A 67 -7.14 3.14 -8.24
N ASP A 68 -8.29 2.80 -7.66
CA ASP A 68 -8.75 1.42 -7.56
C ASP A 68 -9.19 0.88 -8.94
N ARG A 69 -9.87 1.70 -9.75
CA ARG A 69 -10.24 1.37 -11.13
C ARG A 69 -9.01 1.15 -12.02
N TRP A 70 -8.02 2.04 -11.92
CA TRP A 70 -6.75 1.87 -12.61
C TRP A 70 -6.01 0.59 -12.19
N SER A 71 -5.93 0.34 -10.87
CA SER A 71 -5.32 -0.88 -10.34
C SER A 71 -6.03 -2.13 -10.87
N ARG A 72 -7.37 -2.14 -10.88
CA ARG A 72 -8.15 -3.26 -11.40
C ARG A 72 -7.87 -3.51 -12.88
N ARG A 73 -7.83 -2.48 -13.71
CA ARG A 73 -7.53 -2.60 -15.14
C ARG A 73 -6.12 -3.13 -15.38
N VAL A 74 -5.12 -2.53 -14.74
CA VAL A 74 -3.70 -2.89 -14.99
C VAL A 74 -3.38 -4.27 -14.42
N ILE A 75 -3.74 -4.53 -13.17
CA ILE A 75 -3.45 -5.82 -12.51
C ILE A 75 -4.31 -6.94 -13.12
N GLY A 76 -5.54 -6.65 -13.54
CA GLY A 76 -6.38 -7.61 -14.24
C GLY A 76 -5.79 -8.03 -15.59
N ALA A 77 -5.27 -7.08 -16.38
CA ALA A 77 -4.58 -7.37 -17.63
C ALA A 77 -3.29 -8.20 -17.40
N LEU A 78 -2.52 -7.86 -16.35
CA LEU A 78 -1.34 -8.65 -15.94
C LEU A 78 -1.72 -10.07 -15.55
N ALA A 79 -2.79 -10.24 -14.77
CA ALA A 79 -3.27 -11.55 -14.35
C ALA A 79 -3.63 -12.41 -15.55
N THR A 80 -4.39 -11.87 -16.52
CA THR A 80 -4.72 -12.57 -17.76
C THR A 80 -3.47 -12.98 -18.54
N ALA A 81 -2.52 -12.06 -18.71
CA ALA A 81 -1.31 -12.32 -19.48
C ALA A 81 -0.38 -13.36 -18.83
N LEU A 82 -0.42 -13.49 -17.50
CA LEU A 82 0.43 -14.38 -16.73
C LEU A 82 -0.27 -15.68 -16.29
N GLY A 83 -1.53 -15.91 -16.69
CA GLY A 83 -2.31 -17.08 -16.26
C GLY A 83 -2.59 -17.09 -14.76
N ALA A 84 -2.72 -15.91 -14.13
CA ALA A 84 -2.98 -15.75 -12.71
C ALA A 84 -4.41 -15.22 -12.46
N ARG A 85 -4.87 -15.29 -11.21
CA ARG A 85 -6.07 -14.61 -10.72
C ARG A 85 -5.69 -13.32 -10.00
N ALA A 86 -6.32 -12.20 -10.36
CA ALA A 86 -6.14 -10.93 -9.65
C ALA A 86 -6.95 -10.92 -8.35
N LEU A 87 -6.35 -10.37 -7.28
CA LEU A 87 -7.00 -10.12 -6.00
C LEU A 87 -6.76 -8.67 -5.59
N TYR A 88 -7.73 -8.04 -4.93
CA TYR A 88 -7.66 -6.62 -4.60
C TYR A 88 -7.98 -6.35 -3.13
N PRO A 89 -7.29 -5.38 -2.45
CA PRO A 89 -7.53 -5.07 -1.05
C PRO A 89 -8.87 -4.37 -0.79
N PHE A 90 -9.54 -3.89 -1.83
CA PHE A 90 -10.82 -3.17 -1.78
C PHE A 90 -12.01 -4.02 -2.23
N GLU A 91 -11.83 -5.32 -2.49
CA GLU A 91 -12.91 -6.26 -2.81
C GLU A 91 -13.29 -7.08 -1.58
N GLY A 92 -14.49 -6.92 -1.11
CA GLY A 92 -15.02 -7.62 0.06
C GLY A 92 -16.35 -7.06 0.51
N PRO A 93 -16.95 -7.48 1.62
CA PRO A 93 -16.50 -8.48 2.59
C PRO A 93 -16.63 -9.92 2.11
N PRO A 94 -15.78 -10.84 2.59
CA PRO A 94 -14.59 -10.60 3.41
C PRO A 94 -13.43 -10.02 2.60
N TYR A 95 -12.73 -9.03 3.18
CA TYR A 95 -11.56 -8.41 2.51
C TYR A 95 -10.33 -9.32 2.61
N PRO A 96 -9.56 -9.48 1.51
CA PRO A 96 -8.31 -10.22 1.55
C PRO A 96 -7.31 -9.60 2.55
N PRO A 97 -6.57 -10.41 3.33
CA PRO A 97 -5.73 -9.93 4.44
C PRO A 97 -4.36 -9.40 3.96
N PHE A 98 -4.35 -8.38 3.11
CA PHE A 98 -3.15 -7.84 2.45
C PHE A 98 -2.03 -7.45 3.43
N GLN A 99 -2.34 -6.96 4.62
CA GLN A 99 -1.32 -6.64 5.61
C GLN A 99 -0.58 -7.89 6.10
N ARG A 100 -1.30 -8.99 6.36
CA ARG A 100 -0.69 -10.27 6.75
C ARG A 100 0.13 -10.87 5.60
N TRP A 101 -0.38 -10.77 4.37
CA TRP A 101 0.36 -11.21 3.18
C TRP A 101 1.64 -10.40 2.98
N ALA A 102 1.58 -9.09 3.18
CA ALA A 102 2.74 -8.21 3.09
C ALA A 102 3.86 -8.62 4.07
N MET A 103 3.52 -8.89 5.33
CA MET A 103 4.49 -9.34 6.34
C MET A 103 5.08 -10.73 6.04
N ARG A 104 4.44 -11.52 5.18
CA ARG A 104 4.99 -12.80 4.66
C ARG A 104 5.85 -12.58 3.43
N ALA A 105 5.52 -11.61 2.60
CA ALA A 105 6.13 -11.37 1.29
C ALA A 105 7.34 -10.42 1.34
N GLU A 106 7.45 -9.55 2.34
CA GLU A 106 8.48 -8.52 2.48
C GLU A 106 8.90 -8.32 3.94
N PRO A 107 10.07 -7.74 4.21
CA PRO A 107 10.53 -7.42 5.57
C PRO A 107 9.84 -6.15 6.11
N VAL A 108 8.52 -6.13 6.13
CA VAL A 108 7.71 -5.00 6.64
C VAL A 108 7.22 -5.27 8.05
N HIS A 109 7.05 -4.19 8.82
CA HIS A 109 6.61 -4.22 10.20
C HIS A 109 5.52 -3.18 10.44
N VAL A 110 4.68 -3.39 11.44
CA VAL A 110 3.70 -2.37 11.87
C VAL A 110 4.44 -1.23 12.56
N SER A 111 4.26 -0.01 12.06
CA SER A 111 4.83 1.20 12.67
C SER A 111 3.89 1.78 13.75
N PRO A 112 4.36 2.72 14.59
CA PRO A 112 3.51 3.43 15.54
C PRO A 112 2.33 4.20 14.92
N LEU A 113 2.35 4.43 13.61
CA LEU A 113 1.23 5.04 12.87
C LEU A 113 0.21 4.01 12.36
N GLY A 114 0.34 2.72 12.70
CA GLY A 114 -0.51 1.64 12.19
C GLY A 114 -0.26 1.28 10.73
N LEU A 115 0.68 1.95 10.06
CA LEU A 115 1.09 1.64 8.69
C LEU A 115 2.24 0.63 8.68
N LEU A 116 2.31 -0.21 7.66
CA LEU A 116 3.47 -1.06 7.45
C LEU A 116 4.68 -0.20 7.04
N ILE A 117 5.81 -0.39 7.74
CA ILE A 117 7.08 0.26 7.43
C ILE A 117 8.02 -0.74 6.77
N HIS A 118 8.61 -0.34 5.64
CA HIS A 118 9.64 -1.10 4.92
C HIS A 118 11.02 -0.54 5.24
N PRO A 119 12.08 -1.36 5.38
CA PRO A 119 13.42 -0.86 5.72
C PRO A 119 13.98 0.15 4.71
N GLU A 120 13.66 0.01 3.42
CA GLU A 120 14.13 0.89 2.34
C GLU A 120 13.13 2.00 2.02
N TYR A 121 11.85 1.63 1.84
CA TYR A 121 10.82 2.58 1.38
C TYR A 121 10.15 3.33 2.55
N GLY A 122 10.51 3.02 3.79
CA GLY A 122 9.87 3.59 4.95
C GLY A 122 8.36 3.37 4.92
N LEU A 123 7.61 4.45 5.07
CA LEU A 123 6.15 4.44 5.00
C LEU A 123 5.61 4.74 3.57
N TRP A 124 6.50 4.91 2.58
CA TRP A 124 6.15 5.42 1.24
C TRP A 124 5.91 4.32 0.22
N HIS A 125 5.10 3.35 0.58
CA HIS A 125 4.71 2.23 -0.29
C HIS A 125 3.24 1.85 -0.11
N SER A 126 2.71 1.06 -1.02
CA SER A 126 1.34 0.56 -0.94
C SER A 126 1.18 -0.76 -1.70
N TYR A 127 0.17 -1.52 -1.31
CA TYR A 127 -0.28 -2.72 -2.01
C TYR A 127 -1.55 -2.39 -2.78
N ARG A 128 -1.57 -2.68 -4.08
CA ARG A 128 -2.67 -2.32 -4.99
C ARG A 128 -3.46 -3.53 -5.46
N GLY A 129 -2.87 -4.70 -5.35
CA GLY A 129 -3.46 -5.98 -5.69
C GLY A 129 -2.46 -7.11 -5.51
N ALA A 130 -2.86 -8.31 -5.92
CA ALA A 130 -2.03 -9.48 -5.93
C ALA A 130 -2.33 -10.34 -7.16
N LEU A 131 -1.34 -11.10 -7.60
CA LEU A 131 -1.45 -12.13 -8.61
C LEU A 131 -1.40 -13.49 -7.91
N ALA A 132 -2.48 -14.25 -7.96
CA ALA A 132 -2.62 -15.57 -7.36
C ALA A 132 -2.43 -16.63 -8.44
N PHE A 133 -1.42 -17.47 -8.30
CA PHE A 133 -1.03 -18.52 -9.24
C PHE A 133 -1.52 -19.87 -8.76
N ALA A 134 -2.11 -20.65 -9.67
CA ALA A 134 -2.51 -22.04 -9.41
C ALA A 134 -1.32 -23.02 -9.42
N GLU A 135 -0.17 -22.58 -9.94
CA GLU A 135 1.06 -23.38 -9.97
C GLU A 135 2.13 -22.77 -9.05
N PRO A 136 3.02 -23.58 -8.48
CA PRO A 136 4.15 -23.07 -7.71
C PRO A 136 5.03 -22.13 -8.54
N ILE A 137 5.47 -21.05 -7.94
CA ILE A 137 6.49 -20.16 -8.48
C ILE A 137 7.74 -20.20 -7.59
N ALA A 138 8.89 -19.79 -8.13
CA ALA A 138 10.11 -19.65 -7.35
C ALA A 138 9.98 -18.44 -6.42
N VAL A 139 9.61 -18.67 -5.15
CA VAL A 139 9.45 -17.61 -4.15
C VAL A 139 10.83 -17.26 -3.57
N PRO A 140 11.23 -15.99 -3.58
CA PRO A 140 12.48 -15.55 -2.93
C PRO A 140 12.46 -15.81 -1.42
N VAL A 141 13.60 -16.23 -0.88
CA VAL A 141 13.78 -16.27 0.58
C VAL A 141 13.90 -14.86 1.11
N ILE A 142 13.00 -14.49 2.03
CA ILE A 142 13.00 -13.16 2.63
C ILE A 142 13.96 -13.14 3.81
N ALA A 143 14.99 -12.30 3.74
CA ALA A 143 15.83 -12.02 4.90
C ALA A 143 14.99 -11.26 5.95
N ARG A 144 14.71 -11.89 7.08
CA ARG A 144 14.06 -11.22 8.22
C ARG A 144 15.02 -10.15 8.76
N ARG A 145 14.50 -8.93 8.92
CA ARG A 145 15.22 -7.78 9.48
C ARG A 145 14.44 -7.28 10.70
N ALA A 146 15.16 -6.71 11.67
CA ALA A 146 14.52 -6.00 12.78
C ALA A 146 13.70 -4.80 12.28
N SER A 147 12.65 -4.43 13.03
CA SER A 147 11.85 -3.27 12.68
C SER A 147 12.70 -1.99 12.73
N PRO A 148 12.67 -1.14 11.69
CA PRO A 148 13.35 0.16 11.76
C PRO A 148 12.87 1.03 12.93
N CYS A 149 11.65 0.79 13.44
CA CYS A 149 11.09 1.52 14.58
C CYS A 149 11.74 1.15 15.92
N GLU A 150 12.35 -0.04 16.04
CA GLU A 150 13.05 -0.46 17.28
C GLU A 150 14.27 0.40 17.58
N ALA A 151 15.01 0.81 16.53
CA ALA A 151 16.16 1.70 16.65
C ALA A 151 15.79 3.19 16.71
N CYS A 152 14.51 3.55 16.51
CA CYS A 152 14.05 4.94 16.45
C CYS A 152 13.55 5.42 17.82
N SER A 153 14.46 5.79 18.71
CA SER A 153 14.12 6.25 20.08
C SER A 153 13.29 7.53 20.09
N ALA A 154 13.58 8.49 19.21
CA ALA A 154 12.92 9.79 19.14
C ALA A 154 11.47 9.74 18.66
N ARG A 155 11.09 8.71 17.89
CA ARG A 155 9.74 8.51 17.30
C ARG A 155 9.09 9.80 16.79
N PRO A 156 9.77 10.60 15.92
CA PRO A 156 9.29 11.93 15.52
C PRO A 156 7.92 11.89 14.81
N CYS A 157 7.54 10.73 14.30
CA CYS A 157 6.22 10.53 13.68
C CYS A 157 5.07 10.75 14.68
N LEU A 158 5.23 10.42 15.96
CA LEU A 158 4.18 10.61 16.97
C LEU A 158 4.03 12.08 17.37
N SER A 159 5.16 12.83 17.53
CA SER A 159 5.14 14.23 17.94
C SER A 159 4.78 15.21 16.81
N ALA A 160 4.95 14.80 15.53
CA ALA A 160 4.69 15.68 14.39
C ALA A 160 3.20 15.79 14.00
N CYS A 161 2.30 15.02 14.60
CA CYS A 161 0.87 15.14 14.33
C CYS A 161 0.28 16.36 15.04
N PRO A 162 -0.29 17.36 14.31
CA PRO A 162 -0.79 18.58 14.93
C PRO A 162 -1.95 18.38 15.93
N VAL A 163 -2.59 17.23 15.87
CA VAL A 163 -3.76 16.90 16.73
C VAL A 163 -3.52 15.64 17.57
N GLY A 164 -2.27 15.14 17.61
CA GLY A 164 -1.95 13.95 18.40
C GLY A 164 -2.78 12.71 18.05
N ALA A 165 -3.17 12.55 16.79
CA ALA A 165 -4.09 11.49 16.35
C ALA A 165 -3.53 10.06 16.44
N PHE A 166 -2.27 9.88 16.83
CA PHE A 166 -1.63 8.58 16.99
C PHE A 166 -1.20 8.39 18.44
N GLY A 167 -1.85 7.50 19.16
CA GLY A 167 -1.61 7.23 20.57
C GLY A 167 -1.64 5.73 20.88
N GLU A 168 -1.65 5.40 22.18
CA GLU A 168 -1.70 4.02 22.67
C GLU A 168 -3.00 3.31 22.25
N ASP A 169 -4.11 4.06 22.18
CA ASP A 169 -5.42 3.55 21.75
C ASP A 169 -5.52 3.43 20.20
N GLY A 170 -4.43 3.68 19.48
CA GLY A 170 -4.35 3.59 18.03
C GLY A 170 -4.50 4.92 17.29
N TYR A 171 -5.18 4.89 16.14
CA TYR A 171 -5.35 6.06 15.27
C TYR A 171 -6.73 6.72 15.46
N ASP A 172 -6.74 7.91 16.03
CA ASP A 172 -7.95 8.76 16.10
C ASP A 172 -8.25 9.37 14.71
N VAL A 173 -9.02 8.60 13.93
CA VAL A 173 -9.46 8.97 12.59
C VAL A 173 -10.36 10.21 12.62
N ALA A 174 -11.18 10.37 13.67
CA ALA A 174 -12.14 11.47 13.78
C ALA A 174 -11.41 12.81 14.01
N ALA A 175 -10.45 12.85 14.93
CA ALA A 175 -9.62 14.03 15.19
C ALA A 175 -8.82 14.42 13.94
N CYS A 176 -8.22 13.45 13.24
CA CYS A 176 -7.49 13.71 11.99
C CYS A 176 -8.43 14.29 10.91
N ALA A 177 -9.57 13.66 10.65
CA ALA A 177 -10.52 14.14 9.64
C ALA A 177 -11.06 15.53 9.98
N ALA A 178 -11.37 15.82 11.26
CA ALA A 178 -11.79 17.13 11.71
C ALA A 178 -10.71 18.20 11.49
N HIS A 179 -9.44 17.88 11.74
CA HIS A 179 -8.31 18.77 11.46
C HIS A 179 -8.18 19.06 9.97
N LEU A 180 -8.25 18.04 9.11
CA LEU A 180 -8.09 18.21 7.66
C LEU A 180 -9.17 19.10 7.02
N ARG A 181 -10.35 19.22 7.64
CA ARG A 181 -11.42 20.11 7.18
C ARG A 181 -11.19 21.58 7.52
N LYS A 182 -10.26 21.90 8.43
CA LYS A 182 -9.95 23.24 8.89
C LYS A 182 -8.80 23.86 8.10
N ALA A 183 -8.70 25.19 8.10
CA ALA A 183 -7.56 25.90 7.49
C ALA A 183 -6.20 25.45 8.07
N ALA A 184 -6.14 25.13 9.37
CA ALA A 184 -4.96 24.58 10.03
C ALA A 184 -4.50 23.22 9.45
N GLY A 185 -5.39 22.45 8.83
CA GLY A 185 -5.09 21.17 8.19
C GLY A 185 -4.48 21.27 6.80
N ARG A 186 -4.35 22.49 6.23
CA ARG A 186 -3.87 22.70 4.85
C ARG A 186 -2.50 22.06 4.60
N ALA A 187 -1.57 22.18 5.55
CA ALA A 187 -0.24 21.58 5.40
C ALA A 187 -0.31 20.06 5.21
N CYS A 188 -1.22 19.37 5.92
CA CYS A 188 -1.47 17.94 5.75
C CYS A 188 -2.19 17.64 4.42
N MET A 189 -3.16 18.47 4.03
CA MET A 189 -3.92 18.27 2.78
C MET A 189 -3.05 18.43 1.54
N ASP A 190 -2.17 19.42 1.51
CA ASP A 190 -1.38 19.76 0.32
C ASP A 190 -0.05 18.98 0.28
N GLY A 191 0.59 18.79 1.45
CA GLY A 191 1.90 18.15 1.56
C GLY A 191 1.89 16.70 2.04
N GLY A 192 0.72 16.19 2.45
CA GLY A 192 0.57 14.86 3.05
C GLY A 192 0.74 14.87 4.56
N CYS A 193 0.39 13.75 5.18
CA CYS A 193 0.42 13.57 6.64
C CYS A 193 1.79 13.95 7.24
N LEU A 194 1.80 14.94 8.13
CA LEU A 194 3.02 15.44 8.78
C LEU A 194 3.69 14.35 9.64
N ALA A 195 2.91 13.53 10.34
CA ALA A 195 3.42 12.39 11.10
C ALA A 195 4.18 11.40 10.19
N ARG A 196 3.61 11.08 9.02
CA ARG A 196 4.25 10.20 8.04
C ARG A 196 5.53 10.82 7.47
N ARG A 197 5.53 12.12 7.21
CA ARG A 197 6.69 12.86 6.69
C ARG A 197 7.83 13.00 7.68
N ALA A 198 7.53 13.00 8.97
CA ALA A 198 8.55 13.06 10.02
C ALA A 198 9.35 11.75 10.17
N CYS A 199 8.91 10.64 9.58
CA CYS A 199 9.65 9.39 9.63
C CYS A 199 10.96 9.52 8.83
N PRO A 200 12.14 9.28 9.46
CA PRO A 200 13.43 9.37 8.77
C PRO A 200 13.67 8.21 7.79
N VAL A 201 12.99 7.07 8.00
CA VAL A 201 13.18 5.88 7.16
C VAL A 201 12.51 6.08 5.81
N GLY A 202 13.28 5.93 4.74
CA GLY A 202 12.80 6.10 3.37
C GLY A 202 12.39 7.53 3.02
N ALA A 203 12.94 8.56 3.69
CA ALA A 203 12.58 9.96 3.47
C ALA A 203 12.76 10.41 2.00
N SER A 204 13.75 9.87 1.28
CA SER A 204 13.98 10.10 -0.15
C SER A 204 12.87 9.54 -1.05
N GLN A 205 12.05 8.63 -0.53
CA GLN A 205 10.93 8.01 -1.22
C GLN A 205 9.61 8.76 -1.00
N ALA A 206 9.64 9.88 -0.27
CA ALA A 206 8.44 10.65 0.08
C ALA A 206 7.62 11.02 -1.17
N HIS A 207 6.31 10.92 -1.03
CA HIS A 207 5.39 11.28 -2.09
C HIS A 207 5.55 12.76 -2.47
N ARG A 208 5.53 13.07 -3.75
CA ARG A 208 5.48 14.45 -4.24
C ARG A 208 4.16 15.11 -3.83
N PRO A 209 4.09 16.44 -3.71
CA PRO A 209 2.89 17.14 -3.23
C PRO A 209 1.59 16.73 -3.93
N ALA A 210 1.58 16.59 -5.25
CA ALA A 210 0.40 16.17 -6.01
C ALA A 210 -0.08 14.77 -5.62
N GLN A 211 0.84 13.81 -5.44
CA GLN A 211 0.52 12.45 -5.00
C GLN A 211 0.04 12.45 -3.54
N ALA A 212 0.73 13.19 -2.67
CA ALA A 212 0.38 13.30 -1.27
C ALA A 212 -1.02 13.91 -1.08
N SER A 213 -1.29 15.01 -1.76
CA SER A 213 -2.61 15.67 -1.73
C SER A 213 -3.72 14.78 -2.27
N PHE A 214 -3.47 14.04 -3.34
CA PHE A 214 -4.43 13.05 -3.86
C PHE A 214 -4.84 12.03 -2.78
N HIS A 215 -3.87 11.45 -2.07
CA HIS A 215 -4.16 10.47 -1.02
C HIS A 215 -4.88 11.09 0.18
N MET A 216 -4.54 12.33 0.57
CA MET A 216 -5.22 13.02 1.67
C MET A 216 -6.66 13.36 1.33
N ARG A 217 -6.94 13.78 0.09
CA ARG A 217 -8.31 14.01 -0.40
C ARG A 217 -9.11 12.72 -0.45
N ALA A 218 -8.53 11.63 -0.94
CA ALA A 218 -9.18 10.33 -0.97
C ALA A 218 -9.52 9.83 0.45
N PHE A 219 -8.60 10.01 1.42
CA PHE A 219 -8.85 9.71 2.82
C PHE A 219 -10.05 10.51 3.36
N LEU A 220 -10.07 11.82 3.13
CA LEU A 220 -11.12 12.69 3.65
C LEU A 220 -12.48 12.41 2.99
N SER A 221 -12.49 12.17 1.69
CA SER A 221 -13.70 11.81 0.92
C SER A 221 -14.33 10.50 1.43
N ALA A 222 -13.52 9.49 1.77
CA ALA A 222 -14.01 8.23 2.32
C ALA A 222 -14.64 8.35 3.73
N ARG A 223 -14.56 9.52 4.38
CA ARG A 223 -15.10 9.79 5.73
C ARG A 223 -16.39 10.60 5.71
N GLY A 224 -16.94 10.87 4.53
CA GLY A 224 -18.19 11.62 4.37
C GLY A 224 -18.09 13.10 4.75
N ALA A 225 -19.15 13.88 4.45
CA ALA A 225 -19.36 15.17 5.12
C ALA A 225 -19.78 14.88 6.58
N PRO A 226 -19.43 15.76 7.57
CA PRO A 226 -20.05 15.68 8.88
C PRO A 226 -21.57 15.85 8.67
N GLY A 227 -22.36 14.89 9.18
CA GLY A 227 -23.81 14.99 9.24
C GLY A 227 -24.24 16.16 10.10
#